data_7073bec2ba45658f84737fb7209df2ad
#
_entry.id   7073bec2ba45658f84737fb7209df2ad
#
_cell.length_a   1.000
_cell.length_b   1.000
_cell.length_c   1.000
_cell.angle_alpha   90.00
_cell.angle_beta   90.00
_cell.angle_gamma   90.00
#
_symmetry.space_group_name_H-M   'P 1'
#
loop_
_entity.id
_entity.type
_entity.pdbx_description
1 polymer ?
#
loop_
_entity_poly.entity_id
_entity_poly.type
_entity_poly.pdbx_seq_one_letter_code
_entity_poly.pdbx_strand_id
1 'polypeptide(L)'
;GFIVSELCEEPSNWQNEGKLSTFIMTHHIPCLYGVDTRAITRAIRSQGVMKGVIVPETMEESAIKELFDTPLETQLVRRVTTREIKHMGDGRFHVAVMDYGAKANILRELVNSDCRLTIFPAETKAEEVLAVNPDGIFLSNGPGDPKDVPYIVEEVKKMIGKKPIFGICLGLQMLGLALGGKSRKLTFGHRGANHPVKDIRTGRVYITSQNHGYVIDEASLPDDVVITHRNLHDNTLEGFEVPSKKIMCVQYHPEASPGPTDNLYLFTQFVKMMEEN
;
A
#
# COMPACT_ATOMS: atom_id res chain seq x y z
N GLY A 1 9.58 13.94 -5.26
CA GLY A 1 10.45 14.84 -4.48
C GLY A 1 10.29 14.65 -2.97
N PHE A 2 11.16 15.27 -2.21
CA PHE A 2 11.19 15.20 -0.75
C PHE A 2 11.18 16.63 -0.19
N ILE A 3 10.28 16.94 0.75
CA ILE A 3 10.15 18.28 1.33
C ILE A 3 10.24 18.15 2.84
N VAL A 4 11.20 18.84 3.47
CA VAL A 4 11.45 18.80 4.91
C VAL A 4 11.71 20.20 5.48
N SER A 5 11.41 20.38 6.76
CA SER A 5 11.79 21.60 7.48
C SER A 5 13.29 21.64 7.74
N GLU A 6 13.87 20.49 8.05
CA GLU A 6 15.30 20.33 8.33
C GLU A 6 15.80 19.01 7.76
N LEU A 7 16.96 19.03 7.14
CA LEU A 7 17.64 17.84 6.62
C LEU A 7 18.61 17.32 7.69
N CYS A 8 18.35 16.08 8.15
CA CYS A 8 19.22 15.42 9.13
C CYS A 8 20.53 14.97 8.45
N GLU A 9 21.63 15.63 8.78
CA GLU A 9 22.98 15.29 8.25
C GLU A 9 23.69 14.23 9.08
N GLU A 10 23.36 14.11 10.37
CA GLU A 10 23.98 13.13 11.27
C GLU A 10 22.88 12.25 11.91
N PRO A 11 22.56 11.10 11.27
CA PRO A 11 21.52 10.21 11.77
C PRO A 11 21.95 9.56 13.09
N SER A 12 21.05 9.56 14.07
CA SER A 12 21.28 8.99 15.40
C SER A 12 20.63 7.62 15.63
N ASN A 13 19.83 7.12 14.69
CA ASN A 13 19.21 5.81 14.81
C ASN A 13 20.27 4.71 14.68
N TRP A 14 20.24 3.73 15.60
CA TRP A 14 21.19 2.62 15.62
C TRP A 14 21.14 1.71 14.38
N GLN A 15 20.02 1.71 13.66
CA GLN A 15 19.82 0.97 12.40
C GLN A 15 20.17 1.79 11.15
N ASN A 16 20.75 3.00 11.33
CA ASN A 16 21.06 3.81 10.18
C ASN A 16 22.10 3.15 9.26
N GLU A 17 21.89 3.22 7.96
CA GLU A 17 22.80 2.70 6.92
C GLU A 17 23.55 3.84 6.19
N GLY A 18 23.28 5.10 6.54
CA GLY A 18 23.92 6.26 5.91
C GLY A 18 23.14 7.56 6.05
N LYS A 19 23.68 8.62 5.46
CA LYS A 19 23.05 9.94 5.47
C LYS A 19 21.92 10.04 4.49
N LEU A 20 20.83 10.72 4.87
CA LEU A 20 19.69 10.96 4.00
C LEU A 20 20.06 11.78 2.76
N SER A 21 20.95 12.79 2.92
CA SER A 21 21.47 13.59 1.80
C SER A 21 22.16 12.73 0.74
N THR A 22 23.00 11.78 1.17
CA THR A 22 23.66 10.83 0.25
C THR A 22 22.65 9.96 -0.49
N PHE A 23 21.66 9.41 0.21
CA PHE A 23 20.59 8.62 -0.40
C PHE A 23 19.81 9.41 -1.46
N ILE A 24 19.39 10.63 -1.14
CA ILE A 24 18.64 11.52 -2.04
C ILE A 24 19.45 11.82 -3.30
N MET A 25 20.75 12.15 -3.16
CA MET A 25 21.63 12.42 -4.28
C MET A 25 21.86 11.18 -5.15
N THR A 26 22.14 10.02 -4.54
CA THR A 26 22.38 8.77 -5.26
C THR A 26 21.17 8.35 -6.11
N HIS A 27 19.96 8.61 -5.62
CA HIS A 27 18.72 8.24 -6.32
C HIS A 27 18.11 9.40 -7.13
N HIS A 28 18.83 10.53 -7.27
CA HIS A 28 18.38 11.70 -8.03
C HIS A 28 16.99 12.20 -7.61
N ILE A 29 16.70 12.20 -6.30
CA ILE A 29 15.42 12.62 -5.74
C ILE A 29 15.46 14.14 -5.49
N PRO A 30 14.62 14.97 -6.15
CA PRO A 30 14.52 16.39 -5.82
C PRO A 30 14.17 16.57 -4.35
N CYS A 31 14.93 17.40 -3.63
CA CYS A 31 14.72 17.70 -2.22
C CYS A 31 14.66 19.20 -1.97
N LEU A 32 13.66 19.63 -1.20
CA LEU A 32 13.53 20.99 -0.71
C LEU A 32 13.54 20.98 0.82
N TYR A 33 14.49 21.68 1.43
CA TYR A 33 14.63 21.82 2.88
C TYR A 33 14.57 23.30 3.32
N GLY A 34 14.45 23.53 4.63
CA GLY A 34 14.29 24.88 5.18
C GLY A 34 12.86 25.43 4.97
N VAL A 35 11.86 24.56 4.76
CA VAL A 35 10.49 24.94 4.43
C VAL A 35 9.59 24.79 5.64
N ASP A 36 8.62 25.68 5.82
CA ASP A 36 7.54 25.51 6.80
C ASP A 36 6.58 24.39 6.35
N THR A 37 6.96 23.15 6.64
CA THR A 37 6.15 21.95 6.31
C THR A 37 4.83 21.93 7.07
N ARG A 38 4.73 22.64 8.23
CA ARG A 38 3.48 22.79 8.98
C ARG A 38 2.49 23.68 8.21
N ALA A 39 2.93 24.77 7.61
CA ALA A 39 2.10 25.62 6.76
C ALA A 39 1.55 24.85 5.57
N ILE A 40 2.40 24.06 4.86
CA ILE A 40 2.00 23.18 3.77
C ILE A 40 0.95 22.17 4.24
N THR A 41 1.19 21.50 5.36
CA THR A 41 0.23 20.54 5.94
C THR A 41 -1.11 21.17 6.27
N ARG A 42 -1.12 22.37 6.83
CA ARG A 42 -2.36 23.11 7.11
C ARG A 42 -3.13 23.47 5.85
N ALA A 43 -2.44 23.89 4.80
CA ALA A 43 -3.04 24.19 3.50
C ALA A 43 -3.70 22.94 2.90
N ILE A 44 -2.98 21.81 2.85
CA ILE A 44 -3.50 20.52 2.35
C ILE A 44 -4.71 20.07 3.17
N ARG A 45 -4.66 20.21 4.51
CA ARG A 45 -5.78 19.82 5.37
C ARG A 45 -7.04 20.64 5.11
N SER A 46 -6.89 21.93 4.81
CA SER A 46 -8.03 22.84 4.59
C SER A 46 -8.60 22.76 3.19
N GLN A 47 -7.74 22.58 2.19
CA GLN A 47 -8.12 22.67 0.77
C GLN A 47 -8.15 21.30 0.07
N GLY A 48 -7.67 20.27 0.72
CA GLY A 48 -7.49 18.95 0.15
C GLY A 48 -6.15 18.79 -0.56
N VAL A 49 -5.95 17.63 -1.18
CA VAL A 49 -4.74 17.30 -1.94
C VAL A 49 -4.64 18.23 -3.14
N MET A 50 -3.51 18.87 -3.31
CA MET A 50 -3.23 19.80 -4.40
C MET A 50 -1.99 19.37 -5.20
N LYS A 51 -1.95 19.79 -6.45
CA LYS A 51 -0.80 19.62 -7.32
C LYS A 51 0.34 20.53 -6.86
N GLY A 52 1.58 20.06 -6.91
CA GLY A 52 2.76 20.84 -6.59
C GLY A 52 3.93 20.42 -7.49
N VAL A 53 4.91 21.30 -7.62
CA VAL A 53 6.13 21.06 -8.37
C VAL A 53 7.33 21.58 -7.58
N ILE A 54 8.44 20.83 -7.59
CA ILE A 54 9.73 21.27 -7.07
C ILE A 54 10.61 21.59 -8.26
N VAL A 55 11.09 22.82 -8.33
CA VAL A 55 11.87 23.33 -9.47
C VAL A 55 13.11 24.07 -8.97
N PRO A 56 14.18 24.18 -9.78
CA PRO A 56 15.29 25.09 -9.50
C PRO A 56 14.80 26.55 -9.48
N GLU A 57 15.40 27.38 -8.62
CA GLU A 57 15.08 28.82 -8.52
C GLU A 57 15.29 29.57 -9.86
N THR A 58 16.17 29.04 -10.70
CA THR A 58 16.50 29.64 -12.02
C THR A 58 15.49 29.29 -13.12
N MET A 59 14.44 28.50 -12.82
CA MET A 59 13.47 28.10 -13.83
C MET A 59 12.51 29.26 -14.16
N GLU A 60 12.32 29.51 -15.44
CA GLU A 60 11.42 30.55 -15.96
C GLU A 60 9.95 30.23 -15.60
N GLU A 61 9.18 31.27 -15.27
CA GLU A 61 7.77 31.14 -14.83
C GLU A 61 6.89 30.44 -15.87
N SER A 62 7.13 30.68 -17.16
CA SER A 62 6.44 29.99 -18.25
C SER A 62 6.64 28.47 -18.23
N ALA A 63 7.87 28.01 -17.98
CA ALA A 63 8.20 26.60 -17.87
C ALA A 63 7.57 25.97 -16.61
N ILE A 64 7.54 26.69 -15.49
CA ILE A 64 6.84 26.26 -14.27
C ILE A 64 5.35 26.06 -14.55
N LYS A 65 4.73 26.99 -15.26
CA LYS A 65 3.32 26.89 -15.63
C LYS A 65 3.05 25.68 -16.53
N GLU A 66 3.88 25.44 -17.52
CA GLU A 66 3.77 24.26 -18.40
C GLU A 66 3.85 22.95 -17.61
N LEU A 67 4.83 22.82 -16.68
CA LEU A 67 4.91 21.68 -15.78
C LEU A 67 3.65 21.53 -14.91
N PHE A 68 3.11 22.64 -14.44
CA PHE A 68 1.92 22.63 -13.59
C PHE A 68 0.66 22.23 -14.38
N ASP A 69 0.54 22.62 -15.63
CA ASP A 69 -0.59 22.29 -16.52
C ASP A 69 -0.49 20.84 -17.06
N THR A 70 0.71 20.23 -17.07
CA THR A 70 0.90 18.85 -17.51
C THR A 70 0.05 17.89 -16.66
N PRO A 71 -0.77 17.02 -17.27
CA PRO A 71 -1.55 16.02 -16.51
C PRO A 71 -0.66 15.09 -15.68
N LEU A 72 -1.13 14.74 -14.49
CA LEU A 72 -0.43 13.73 -13.68
C LEU A 72 -0.59 12.34 -14.32
N GLU A 73 0.47 11.55 -14.22
CA GLU A 73 0.49 10.16 -14.64
C GLU A 73 -0.53 9.33 -13.82
N THR A 74 -1.34 8.53 -14.49
CA THR A 74 -2.35 7.65 -13.85
C THR A 74 -1.92 6.18 -13.85
N GLN A 75 -1.04 5.75 -14.78
CA GLN A 75 -0.60 4.35 -14.90
C GLN A 75 0.57 4.02 -13.97
N LEU A 76 0.50 4.46 -12.71
CA LEU A 76 1.63 4.37 -11.76
C LEU A 76 2.01 2.93 -11.42
N VAL A 77 1.04 2.01 -11.32
CA VAL A 77 1.31 0.59 -11.06
C VAL A 77 2.20 -0.02 -12.13
N ARG A 78 1.95 0.27 -13.41
CA ARG A 78 2.77 -0.21 -14.54
C ARG A 78 4.23 0.24 -14.46
N ARG A 79 4.48 1.38 -13.83
CA ARG A 79 5.84 1.94 -13.70
C ARG A 79 6.64 1.31 -12.57
N VAL A 80 5.97 0.78 -11.54
CA VAL A 80 6.62 0.30 -10.31
C VAL A 80 6.58 -1.21 -10.14
N THR A 81 5.69 -1.91 -10.85
CA THR A 81 5.62 -3.37 -10.85
C THR A 81 6.91 -4.00 -11.40
N THR A 82 7.23 -5.21 -10.93
CA THR A 82 8.32 -5.99 -11.53
C THR A 82 8.06 -6.24 -13.03
N ARG A 83 9.14 -6.34 -13.82
CA ARG A 83 9.06 -6.60 -15.27
C ARG A 83 9.05 -8.08 -15.62
N GLU A 84 9.48 -8.92 -14.70
CA GLU A 84 9.62 -10.36 -14.84
C GLU A 84 9.20 -11.07 -13.56
N ILE A 85 8.90 -12.36 -13.65
CA ILE A 85 8.61 -13.19 -12.50
C ILE A 85 9.89 -13.31 -11.67
N LYS A 86 9.77 -13.08 -10.35
CA LYS A 86 10.87 -13.22 -9.39
C LYS A 86 10.54 -14.24 -8.32
N HIS A 87 11.56 -14.83 -7.75
CA HIS A 87 11.44 -15.78 -6.65
C HIS A 87 12.20 -15.28 -5.42
N MET A 88 11.65 -15.49 -4.22
CA MET A 88 12.28 -15.06 -2.98
C MET A 88 11.89 -16.03 -1.85
N GLY A 89 12.87 -16.36 -0.98
CA GLY A 89 12.65 -17.28 0.14
C GLY A 89 12.58 -18.75 -0.28
N ASP A 90 12.60 -19.61 0.73
CA ASP A 90 12.59 -21.08 0.60
C ASP A 90 11.63 -21.75 1.62
N GLY A 91 10.74 -20.95 2.22
CA GLY A 91 9.77 -21.38 3.22
C GLY A 91 8.81 -22.46 2.73
N ARG A 92 8.12 -23.06 3.69
CA ARG A 92 7.17 -24.17 3.48
C ARG A 92 5.99 -23.77 2.57
N PHE A 93 5.40 -22.60 2.81
CA PHE A 93 4.21 -22.15 2.09
C PHE A 93 4.57 -21.40 0.81
N HIS A 94 3.97 -21.80 -0.30
CA HIS A 94 4.13 -21.13 -1.58
C HIS A 94 3.12 -19.99 -1.72
N VAL A 95 3.59 -18.75 -1.76
CA VAL A 95 2.74 -17.57 -1.93
C VAL A 95 2.97 -16.95 -3.31
N ALA A 96 1.90 -16.83 -4.10
CA ALA A 96 1.90 -16.03 -5.31
C ALA A 96 1.65 -14.56 -4.96
N VAL A 97 2.63 -13.70 -5.17
CA VAL A 97 2.55 -12.27 -4.87
C VAL A 97 2.25 -11.49 -6.14
N MET A 98 1.15 -10.75 -6.17
CA MET A 98 0.88 -9.77 -7.23
C MET A 98 1.58 -8.46 -6.86
N ASP A 99 2.59 -8.08 -7.65
CA ASP A 99 3.39 -6.88 -7.39
C ASP A 99 2.76 -5.64 -8.03
N TYR A 100 2.06 -4.86 -7.22
CA TYR A 100 1.52 -3.55 -7.62
C TYR A 100 2.44 -2.38 -7.25
N GLY A 101 3.64 -2.66 -6.79
CA GLY A 101 4.61 -1.74 -6.20
C GLY A 101 4.91 -2.11 -4.75
N ALA A 102 5.21 -3.39 -4.53
CA ALA A 102 5.39 -3.97 -3.20
C ALA A 102 6.54 -3.32 -2.43
N LYS A 103 6.29 -2.91 -1.21
CA LYS A 103 7.36 -2.55 -0.28
C LYS A 103 8.22 -3.77 0.02
N ALA A 104 9.54 -3.59 -0.04
CA ALA A 104 10.49 -4.66 0.24
C ALA A 104 10.25 -5.34 1.60
N ASN A 105 9.77 -4.57 2.60
CA ASN A 105 9.50 -5.14 3.92
C ASN A 105 8.28 -6.09 3.93
N ILE A 106 7.28 -5.88 3.10
CA ILE A 106 6.17 -6.84 2.93
C ILE A 106 6.72 -8.20 2.48
N LEU A 107 7.60 -8.20 1.47
CA LEU A 107 8.20 -9.43 0.96
C LEU A 107 9.06 -10.13 2.03
N ARG A 108 9.83 -9.34 2.82
CA ARG A 108 10.60 -9.88 3.94
C ARG A 108 9.72 -10.50 5.02
N GLU A 109 8.61 -9.85 5.39
CA GLU A 109 7.70 -10.38 6.41
C GLU A 109 6.99 -11.66 5.95
N LEU A 110 6.65 -11.79 4.68
CA LEU A 110 6.16 -13.05 4.12
C LEU A 110 7.23 -14.15 4.22
N VAL A 111 8.48 -13.85 3.85
CA VAL A 111 9.59 -14.83 3.97
C VAL A 111 9.86 -15.17 5.43
N ASN A 112 9.88 -14.19 6.34
CA ASN A 112 10.02 -14.40 7.77
C ASN A 112 8.88 -15.25 8.37
N SER A 113 7.74 -15.30 7.70
CA SER A 113 6.57 -16.11 8.05
C SER A 113 6.57 -17.48 7.37
N ASP A 114 7.73 -18.03 7.06
CA ASP A 114 7.92 -19.36 6.45
C ASP A 114 7.31 -19.51 5.04
N CYS A 115 7.33 -18.41 4.26
CA CYS A 115 6.85 -18.42 2.88
C CYS A 115 7.99 -18.40 1.86
N ARG A 116 7.82 -19.12 0.77
CA ARG A 116 8.55 -18.91 -0.50
C ARG A 116 7.64 -18.19 -1.48
N LEU A 117 8.17 -17.20 -2.15
CA LEU A 117 7.39 -16.27 -2.98
C LEU A 117 7.66 -16.50 -4.47
N THR A 118 6.58 -16.50 -5.25
CA THR A 118 6.63 -16.24 -6.69
C THR A 118 5.97 -14.89 -6.92
N ILE A 119 6.74 -13.89 -7.32
CA ILE A 119 6.33 -12.50 -7.46
C ILE A 119 6.02 -12.24 -8.93
N PHE A 120 4.79 -11.89 -9.22
CA PHE A 120 4.27 -11.68 -10.56
C PHE A 120 4.10 -10.20 -10.90
N PRO A 121 4.35 -9.79 -12.16
CA PRO A 121 3.95 -8.48 -12.66
C PRO A 121 2.45 -8.23 -12.48
N ALA A 122 2.06 -6.98 -12.30
CA ALA A 122 0.67 -6.57 -12.05
C ALA A 122 -0.33 -7.00 -13.13
N GLU A 123 0.12 -7.17 -14.37
CA GLU A 123 -0.72 -7.53 -15.53
C GLU A 123 -0.83 -9.04 -15.77
N THR A 124 -0.16 -9.86 -14.94
CA THR A 124 -0.20 -11.32 -15.06
C THR A 124 -1.62 -11.84 -14.91
N LYS A 125 -1.99 -12.77 -15.78
CA LYS A 125 -3.34 -13.35 -15.78
C LYS A 125 -3.55 -14.29 -14.60
N ALA A 126 -4.77 -14.32 -14.08
CA ALA A 126 -5.14 -15.17 -12.97
C ALA A 126 -4.83 -16.66 -13.24
N GLU A 127 -5.01 -17.11 -14.48
CA GLU A 127 -4.71 -18.47 -14.90
C GLU A 127 -3.22 -18.82 -14.73
N GLU A 128 -2.32 -17.89 -15.06
CA GLU A 128 -0.87 -18.08 -14.90
C GLU A 128 -0.48 -18.08 -13.40
N VAL A 129 -1.08 -17.19 -12.61
CA VAL A 129 -0.88 -17.13 -11.15
C VAL A 129 -1.35 -18.42 -10.48
N LEU A 130 -2.48 -18.96 -10.89
CA LEU A 130 -3.04 -20.20 -10.33
C LEU A 130 -2.30 -21.46 -10.85
N ALA A 131 -1.69 -21.40 -12.04
CA ALA A 131 -0.97 -22.52 -12.63
C ALA A 131 0.25 -22.96 -11.81
N VAL A 132 0.87 -22.06 -11.04
CA VAL A 132 1.98 -22.42 -10.13
C VAL A 132 1.49 -23.11 -8.85
N ASN A 133 0.18 -23.33 -8.72
CA ASN A 133 -0.49 -23.98 -7.58
C ASN A 133 0.00 -23.45 -6.22
N PRO A 134 -0.16 -22.15 -5.93
CA PRO A 134 0.27 -21.56 -4.66
C PRO A 134 -0.62 -22.04 -3.50
N ASP A 135 -0.11 -21.99 -2.27
CA ASP A 135 -0.90 -22.21 -1.05
C ASP A 135 -1.76 -20.99 -0.74
N GLY A 136 -1.29 -19.79 -1.07
CA GLY A 136 -2.00 -18.53 -0.91
C GLY A 136 -1.61 -17.49 -1.95
N ILE A 137 -2.44 -16.45 -2.08
CA ILE A 137 -2.22 -15.30 -2.98
C ILE A 137 -2.08 -14.05 -2.12
N PHE A 138 -1.09 -13.24 -2.42
CA PHE A 138 -0.88 -11.97 -1.77
C PHE A 138 -1.02 -10.82 -2.76
N LEU A 139 -1.88 -9.84 -2.44
CA LEU A 139 -2.06 -8.62 -3.23
C LEU A 139 -1.34 -7.48 -2.54
N SER A 140 -0.28 -6.98 -3.16
CA SER A 140 0.58 -5.98 -2.53
C SER A 140 -0.06 -4.59 -2.44
N ASN A 141 0.60 -3.71 -1.70
CA ASN A 141 0.38 -2.28 -1.80
C ASN A 141 0.79 -1.75 -3.18
N GLY A 142 0.37 -0.53 -3.50
CA GLY A 142 0.74 0.15 -4.74
C GLY A 142 0.27 1.60 -4.78
N PRO A 143 0.76 2.39 -5.74
CA PRO A 143 0.40 3.80 -5.90
C PRO A 143 -0.87 4.01 -6.74
N GLY A 144 -1.45 5.20 -6.65
CA GLY A 144 -2.46 5.72 -7.57
C GLY A 144 -3.90 5.57 -7.11
N ASP A 145 -4.81 5.85 -8.03
CA ASP A 145 -6.25 5.62 -7.85
C ASP A 145 -6.55 4.15 -8.21
N PRO A 146 -7.22 3.39 -7.35
CA PRO A 146 -7.58 2.00 -7.67
C PRO A 146 -8.44 1.88 -8.93
N LYS A 147 -9.10 2.94 -9.37
CA LYS A 147 -9.89 2.98 -10.61
C LYS A 147 -9.05 3.09 -11.88
N ASP A 148 -7.78 3.47 -11.76
CA ASP A 148 -6.87 3.58 -12.92
C ASP A 148 -6.38 2.22 -13.41
N VAL A 149 -6.61 1.16 -12.63
CA VAL A 149 -6.12 -0.21 -12.89
C VAL A 149 -7.24 -1.27 -12.96
N PRO A 150 -8.30 -1.05 -13.77
CA PRO A 150 -9.44 -1.97 -13.85
C PRO A 150 -9.05 -3.38 -14.31
N TYR A 151 -7.98 -3.51 -15.08
CA TYR A 151 -7.44 -4.79 -15.52
C TYR A 151 -7.00 -5.68 -14.34
N ILE A 152 -6.49 -5.10 -13.25
CA ILE A 152 -6.14 -5.85 -12.03
C ILE A 152 -7.42 -6.37 -11.36
N VAL A 153 -8.45 -5.53 -11.24
CA VAL A 153 -9.73 -5.90 -10.62
C VAL A 153 -10.33 -7.13 -11.32
N GLU A 154 -10.28 -7.17 -12.65
CA GLU A 154 -10.81 -8.32 -13.42
C GLU A 154 -10.02 -9.62 -13.16
N GLU A 155 -8.70 -9.55 -13.02
CA GLU A 155 -7.91 -10.73 -12.68
C GLU A 155 -8.11 -11.16 -11.21
N VAL A 156 -8.24 -10.20 -10.28
CA VAL A 156 -8.54 -10.50 -8.86
C VAL A 156 -9.90 -11.20 -8.72
N LYS A 157 -10.93 -10.80 -9.48
CA LYS A 157 -12.23 -11.49 -9.49
C LYS A 157 -12.11 -12.98 -9.81
N LYS A 158 -11.24 -13.35 -10.75
CA LYS A 158 -11.02 -14.76 -11.14
C LYS A 158 -10.28 -15.56 -10.07
N MET A 159 -9.46 -14.90 -9.25
CA MET A 159 -8.69 -15.53 -8.17
C MET A 159 -9.52 -15.74 -6.89
N ILE A 160 -10.57 -14.93 -6.65
CA ILE A 160 -11.43 -15.03 -5.47
C ILE A 160 -12.04 -16.42 -5.34
N GLY A 161 -11.93 -17.03 -4.14
CA GLY A 161 -12.44 -18.36 -3.83
C GLY A 161 -11.63 -19.52 -4.38
N LYS A 162 -10.47 -19.27 -5.03
CA LYS A 162 -9.58 -20.33 -5.53
C LYS A 162 -8.51 -20.71 -4.50
N LYS A 163 -7.97 -19.75 -3.79
CA LYS A 163 -6.93 -19.89 -2.76
C LYS A 163 -7.16 -18.83 -1.68
N PRO A 164 -6.60 -18.99 -0.47
CA PRO A 164 -6.55 -17.93 0.53
C PRO A 164 -5.91 -16.66 -0.03
N ILE A 165 -6.51 -15.50 0.24
CA ILE A 165 -6.00 -14.20 -0.26
C ILE A 165 -5.76 -13.25 0.90
N PHE A 166 -4.57 -12.64 0.95
CA PHE A 166 -4.29 -11.50 1.83
C PHE A 166 -3.95 -10.26 1.00
N GLY A 167 -4.61 -9.13 1.28
CA GLY A 167 -4.42 -7.85 0.59
C GLY A 167 -4.00 -6.72 1.52
N ILE A 168 -2.99 -5.94 1.13
CA ILE A 168 -2.53 -4.75 1.88
C ILE A 168 -2.70 -3.49 1.03
N CYS A 169 -3.30 -2.46 1.60
CA CYS A 169 -3.47 -1.12 1.04
C CYS A 169 -4.18 -1.15 -0.33
N LEU A 170 -3.46 -1.01 -1.45
CA LEU A 170 -4.05 -1.18 -2.78
C LEU A 170 -4.66 -2.58 -2.96
N GLY A 171 -4.06 -3.62 -2.39
CA GLY A 171 -4.59 -4.98 -2.41
C GLY A 171 -5.96 -5.10 -1.78
N LEU A 172 -6.22 -4.43 -0.64
CA LEU A 172 -7.57 -4.32 -0.06
C LEU A 172 -8.52 -3.62 -1.03
N GLN A 173 -8.07 -2.53 -1.66
CA GLN A 173 -8.92 -1.76 -2.58
C GLN A 173 -9.27 -2.58 -3.83
N MET A 174 -8.32 -3.36 -4.36
CA MET A 174 -8.57 -4.30 -5.46
C MET A 174 -9.60 -5.37 -5.08
N LEU A 175 -9.49 -5.94 -3.88
CA LEU A 175 -10.47 -6.90 -3.36
C LEU A 175 -11.84 -6.27 -3.19
N GLY A 176 -11.92 -5.08 -2.60
CA GLY A 176 -13.18 -4.36 -2.44
C GLY A 176 -13.88 -4.09 -3.77
N LEU A 177 -13.14 -3.63 -4.78
CA LEU A 177 -13.68 -3.41 -6.13
C LEU A 177 -14.07 -4.73 -6.82
N ALA A 178 -13.26 -5.78 -6.67
CA ALA A 178 -13.53 -7.10 -7.25
C ALA A 178 -14.80 -7.75 -6.66
N LEU A 179 -15.13 -7.43 -5.42
CA LEU A 179 -16.37 -7.85 -4.74
C LEU A 179 -17.59 -6.98 -5.13
N GLY A 180 -17.41 -5.97 -5.98
CA GLY A 180 -18.48 -5.08 -6.44
C GLY A 180 -18.62 -3.79 -5.65
N GLY A 181 -17.74 -3.54 -4.68
CA GLY A 181 -17.69 -2.31 -3.92
C GLY A 181 -17.24 -1.10 -4.74
N LYS A 182 -17.27 0.07 -4.12
CA LYS A 182 -16.86 1.35 -4.71
C LYS A 182 -15.73 1.97 -3.89
N SER A 183 -14.79 2.61 -4.57
CA SER A 183 -13.78 3.43 -3.91
C SER A 183 -14.15 4.91 -3.95
N ARG A 184 -13.72 5.65 -2.93
CA ARG A 184 -13.82 7.11 -2.88
C ARG A 184 -12.48 7.73 -2.47
N LYS A 185 -12.23 8.93 -2.99
CA LYS A 185 -11.06 9.72 -2.61
C LYS A 185 -11.31 10.41 -1.27
N LEU A 186 -10.32 10.36 -0.38
CA LEU A 186 -10.31 11.16 0.84
C LEU A 186 -9.85 12.59 0.53
N THR A 187 -10.28 13.58 1.33
CA THR A 187 -9.93 14.99 1.14
C THR A 187 -8.41 15.20 1.12
N PHE A 188 -7.69 14.57 2.05
CA PHE A 188 -6.23 14.66 2.16
C PHE A 188 -5.55 13.30 2.38
N GLY A 189 -6.34 12.22 2.52
CA GLY A 189 -5.83 10.86 2.77
C GLY A 189 -5.29 10.63 4.18
N HIS A 190 -4.87 9.39 4.45
CA HIS A 190 -4.17 9.02 5.67
C HIS A 190 -2.68 8.88 5.37
N ARG A 191 -1.84 9.60 6.10
CA ARG A 191 -0.38 9.59 5.96
C ARG A 191 0.30 9.77 7.31
N GLY A 192 1.29 8.91 7.57
CA GLY A 192 2.05 8.90 8.81
C GLY A 192 2.01 7.55 9.52
N ALA A 193 2.76 7.44 10.62
CA ALA A 193 2.89 6.21 11.40
C ALA A 193 2.24 6.36 12.79
N ASN A 194 1.15 7.13 12.90
CA ASN A 194 0.51 7.49 14.15
C ASN A 194 -1.03 7.46 14.08
N HIS A 195 -1.59 6.69 13.15
CA HIS A 195 -3.03 6.55 13.00
C HIS A 195 -3.56 5.41 13.88
N PRO A 196 -4.50 5.69 14.80
CA PRO A 196 -5.10 4.65 15.61
C PRO A 196 -6.17 3.90 14.81
N VAL A 197 -6.02 2.59 14.76
CA VAL A 197 -6.97 1.68 14.12
C VAL A 197 -7.47 0.66 15.13
N LYS A 198 -8.78 0.49 15.23
CA LYS A 198 -9.42 -0.48 16.11
C LYS A 198 -9.69 -1.78 15.37
N ASP A 199 -9.19 -2.88 15.89
CA ASP A 199 -9.68 -4.22 15.55
C ASP A 199 -11.03 -4.42 16.27
N ILE A 200 -12.09 -4.57 15.47
CA ILE A 200 -13.47 -4.65 15.96
C ILE A 200 -13.71 -5.96 16.70
N ARG A 201 -13.05 -7.05 16.30
CA ARG A 201 -13.22 -8.40 16.88
C ARG A 201 -12.65 -8.48 18.29
N THR A 202 -11.49 -7.88 18.49
CA THR A 202 -10.77 -7.92 19.78
C THR A 202 -11.01 -6.70 20.65
N GLY A 203 -11.49 -5.60 20.06
CA GLY A 203 -11.61 -4.29 20.70
C GLY A 203 -10.27 -3.57 20.88
N ARG A 204 -9.14 -4.16 20.50
CA ARG A 204 -7.81 -3.56 20.64
C ARG A 204 -7.62 -2.41 19.66
N VAL A 205 -6.84 -1.44 20.08
CA VAL A 205 -6.42 -0.31 19.25
C VAL A 205 -4.93 -0.41 19.00
N TYR A 206 -4.56 -0.33 17.73
CA TYR A 206 -3.17 -0.34 17.28
C TYR A 206 -2.83 1.01 16.65
N ILE A 207 -1.60 1.46 16.85
CA ILE A 207 -1.07 2.59 16.08
C ILE A 207 -0.51 2.00 14.78
N THR A 208 -0.90 2.60 13.66
CA THR A 208 -0.61 2.05 12.33
C THR A 208 0.12 3.03 11.44
N SER A 209 0.87 2.48 10.49
CA SER A 209 1.47 3.21 9.38
C SER A 209 0.48 3.31 8.22
N GLN A 210 0.26 4.51 7.71
CA GLN A 210 -0.73 4.83 6.68
C GLN A 210 -0.10 5.62 5.55
N ASN A 211 -0.41 5.27 4.31
CA ASN A 211 -0.06 6.08 3.14
C ASN A 211 -1.03 5.78 1.98
N HIS A 212 -2.25 6.29 2.08
CA HIS A 212 -3.25 6.15 1.02
C HIS A 212 -4.14 7.38 0.89
N GLY A 213 -4.65 7.62 -0.31
CA GLY A 213 -5.59 8.71 -0.63
C GLY A 213 -7.01 8.24 -0.91
N TYR A 214 -7.22 6.92 -0.97
CA TYR A 214 -8.50 6.31 -1.32
C TYR A 214 -8.90 5.27 -0.27
N VAL A 215 -10.20 5.06 -0.14
CA VAL A 215 -10.80 4.02 0.73
C VAL A 215 -11.94 3.35 0.00
N ILE A 216 -12.28 2.13 0.42
CA ILE A 216 -13.50 1.45 -0.03
C ILE A 216 -14.69 1.98 0.78
N ASP A 217 -15.78 2.28 0.07
CA ASP A 217 -17.05 2.65 0.69
C ASP A 217 -17.73 1.37 1.22
N GLU A 218 -17.76 1.26 2.54
CA GLU A 218 -18.32 0.11 3.23
C GLU A 218 -19.78 -0.20 2.82
N ALA A 219 -20.60 0.85 2.64
CA ALA A 219 -21.99 0.69 2.27
C ALA A 219 -22.21 0.07 0.86
N SER A 220 -21.12 0.01 0.07
CA SER A 220 -21.16 -0.59 -1.27
C SER A 220 -20.68 -2.06 -1.30
N LEU A 221 -20.20 -2.58 -0.19
CA LEU A 221 -19.74 -3.96 -0.09
C LEU A 221 -20.92 -4.93 0.07
N PRO A 222 -20.81 -6.17 -0.43
CA PRO A 222 -21.85 -7.18 -0.24
C PRO A 222 -21.98 -7.63 1.23
N ASP A 223 -23.12 -8.22 1.57
CA ASP A 223 -23.49 -8.59 2.95
C ASP A 223 -22.60 -9.68 3.58
N ASP A 224 -21.89 -10.47 2.77
CA ASP A 224 -20.98 -11.52 3.24
C ASP A 224 -19.58 -10.98 3.64
N VAL A 225 -19.36 -9.67 3.50
CA VAL A 225 -18.14 -8.99 3.94
C VAL A 225 -18.24 -8.61 5.41
N VAL A 226 -17.26 -9.06 6.19
CA VAL A 226 -17.14 -8.76 7.62
C VAL A 226 -16.10 -7.67 7.83
N ILE A 227 -16.51 -6.50 8.33
CA ILE A 227 -15.58 -5.41 8.65
C ILE A 227 -14.79 -5.76 9.91
N THR A 228 -13.48 -5.73 9.82
CA THR A 228 -12.57 -6.13 10.90
C THR A 228 -11.84 -4.96 11.55
N HIS A 229 -11.55 -3.90 10.80
CA HIS A 229 -10.76 -2.77 11.30
C HIS A 229 -11.36 -1.42 10.91
N ARG A 230 -11.27 -0.44 11.82
CA ARG A 230 -11.72 0.94 11.62
C ARG A 230 -10.71 1.96 12.09
N ASN A 231 -10.54 3.02 11.32
CA ASN A 231 -9.81 4.20 11.72
C ASN A 231 -10.58 4.96 12.81
N LEU A 232 -9.91 5.33 13.89
CA LEU A 232 -10.57 6.06 15.00
C LEU A 232 -10.66 7.58 14.78
N HIS A 233 -9.96 8.13 13.78
CA HIS A 233 -10.05 9.56 13.47
C HIS A 233 -11.31 9.92 12.68
N ASP A 234 -11.70 9.07 11.72
CA ASP A 234 -12.79 9.38 10.78
C ASP A 234 -13.74 8.20 10.52
N ASN A 235 -13.56 7.11 11.24
CA ASN A 235 -14.38 5.90 11.18
C ASN A 235 -14.38 5.21 9.80
N THR A 236 -13.40 5.47 8.95
CA THR A 236 -13.27 4.79 7.66
C THR A 236 -12.89 3.32 7.84
N LEU A 237 -13.24 2.52 6.83
CA LEU A 237 -12.88 1.10 6.74
C LEU A 237 -11.36 0.95 6.63
N GLU A 238 -10.78 0.15 7.51
CA GLU A 238 -9.34 -0.15 7.57
C GLU A 238 -9.03 -1.64 7.40
N GLY A 239 -10.04 -2.49 7.31
CA GLY A 239 -9.88 -3.91 7.02
C GLY A 239 -11.20 -4.64 6.98
N PHE A 240 -11.23 -5.69 6.18
CA PHE A 240 -12.36 -6.61 6.09
C PHE A 240 -11.90 -8.04 5.80
N GLU A 241 -12.81 -8.97 6.02
CA GLU A 241 -12.67 -10.40 5.71
C GLU A 241 -13.89 -10.89 4.95
N VAL A 242 -13.70 -11.94 4.14
CA VAL A 242 -14.77 -12.76 3.58
C VAL A 242 -14.44 -14.22 3.89
N PRO A 243 -14.87 -14.74 5.05
CA PRO A 243 -14.47 -16.08 5.52
C PRO A 243 -14.83 -17.20 4.53
N SER A 244 -16.01 -17.13 3.91
CA SER A 244 -16.47 -18.09 2.91
C SER A 244 -15.59 -18.19 1.66
N LYS A 245 -14.81 -17.14 1.38
CA LYS A 245 -13.90 -17.03 0.23
C LYS A 245 -12.42 -17.02 0.65
N LYS A 246 -12.15 -17.21 1.96
CA LYS A 246 -10.81 -17.16 2.56
C LYS A 246 -10.05 -15.88 2.18
N ILE A 247 -10.70 -14.72 2.36
CA ILE A 247 -10.12 -13.39 2.11
C ILE A 247 -9.91 -12.68 3.43
N MET A 248 -8.72 -12.10 3.62
CA MET A 248 -8.41 -11.10 4.63
C MET A 248 -7.69 -9.92 4.01
N CYS A 249 -7.92 -8.71 4.51
CA CYS A 249 -7.20 -7.54 4.00
C CYS A 249 -7.23 -6.36 4.98
N VAL A 250 -6.21 -5.52 4.87
CA VAL A 250 -6.08 -4.29 5.66
C VAL A 250 -5.65 -3.11 4.78
N GLN A 251 -6.13 -1.90 5.12
CA GLN A 251 -5.83 -0.67 4.39
C GLN A 251 -4.49 -0.07 4.81
N TYR A 252 -4.14 -0.23 6.07
CA TYR A 252 -2.87 0.23 6.63
C TYR A 252 -1.71 -0.74 6.31
N HIS A 253 -0.50 -0.34 6.71
CA HIS A 253 0.75 -1.07 6.46
C HIS A 253 1.21 -1.84 7.71
N PRO A 254 0.82 -3.13 7.89
CA PRO A 254 1.21 -3.93 9.05
C PRO A 254 2.70 -4.26 9.08
N GLU A 255 3.37 -4.22 7.92
CA GLU A 255 4.80 -4.45 7.77
C GLU A 255 5.65 -3.31 8.31
N ALA A 256 5.04 -2.17 8.70
CA ALA A 256 5.75 -0.99 9.18
C ALA A 256 6.85 -0.47 8.22
N SER A 257 8.03 -0.15 8.72
CA SER A 257 9.18 0.37 7.94
C SER A 257 8.84 1.58 7.03
N PRO A 258 8.52 2.74 7.63
CA PRO A 258 8.54 3.05 9.07
C PRO A 258 7.23 2.70 9.78
N GLY A 259 7.29 2.66 11.11
CA GLY A 259 6.12 2.57 11.97
C GLY A 259 6.18 1.42 12.99
N PRO A 260 5.12 1.28 13.81
CA PRO A 260 5.01 0.22 14.80
C PRO A 260 4.85 -1.16 14.17
N THR A 261 5.41 -2.17 14.81
CA THR A 261 5.43 -3.58 14.36
C THR A 261 4.34 -4.45 15.00
N ASP A 262 3.45 -3.87 15.78
CA ASP A 262 2.40 -4.58 16.55
C ASP A 262 1.44 -5.39 15.67
N ASN A 263 1.36 -5.06 14.39
CA ASN A 263 0.43 -5.69 13.44
C ASN A 263 1.04 -6.82 12.61
N LEU A 264 2.27 -7.22 12.87
CA LEU A 264 2.93 -8.35 12.17
C LEU A 264 2.19 -9.68 12.32
N TYR A 265 1.36 -9.82 13.36
CA TYR A 265 0.51 -11.00 13.57
C TYR A 265 -0.41 -11.31 12.37
N LEU A 266 -0.72 -10.34 11.52
CA LEU A 266 -1.53 -10.56 10.32
C LEU A 266 -0.85 -11.49 9.31
N PHE A 267 0.47 -11.46 9.21
CA PHE A 267 1.21 -12.41 8.38
C PHE A 267 1.09 -13.83 8.93
N THR A 268 1.16 -14.00 10.27
CA THR A 268 0.90 -15.28 10.92
C THR A 268 -0.54 -15.77 10.71
N GLN A 269 -1.53 -14.86 10.72
CA GLN A 269 -2.92 -15.23 10.43
C GLN A 269 -3.09 -15.71 8.99
N PHE A 270 -2.40 -15.07 8.03
CA PHE A 270 -2.41 -15.51 6.65
C PHE A 270 -1.82 -16.93 6.49
N VAL A 271 -0.71 -17.21 7.17
CA VAL A 271 -0.13 -18.56 7.20
C VAL A 271 -1.12 -19.60 7.74
N LYS A 272 -1.77 -19.31 8.86
CA LYS A 272 -2.81 -20.20 9.42
C LYS A 272 -3.94 -20.45 8.44
N MET A 273 -4.39 -19.43 7.72
CA MET A 273 -5.44 -19.57 6.72
C MET A 273 -5.02 -20.46 5.54
N MET A 274 -3.71 -20.51 5.21
CA MET A 274 -3.16 -21.46 4.24
C MET A 274 -3.06 -22.88 4.80
N GLU A 275 -2.70 -23.05 6.09
CA GLU A 275 -2.64 -24.37 6.75
C GLU A 275 -4.01 -25.06 6.80
N GLU A 276 -5.08 -24.29 6.94
CA GLU A 276 -6.46 -24.79 7.03
C GLU A 276 -7.11 -25.02 5.66
N ASN A 277 -6.38 -24.80 4.56
CA ASN A 277 -6.89 -24.94 3.20
C ASN A 277 -6.53 -26.28 2.60
#